data_10a384788ef361629e2f720df77e1584
#
_entry.id   10a384788ef361629e2f720df77e1584
#
_cell.length_a   1.000
_cell.length_b   1.000
_cell.length_c   1.000
_cell.angle_alpha   90.00
_cell.angle_beta   90.00
_cell.angle_gamma   90.00
#
_symmetry.space_group_name_H-M   'P 1'
#
loop_
_entity.id
_entity.type
_entity.pdbx_description
1 polymer ?
#
loop_
_entity_poly.entity_id
_entity_poly.type
_entity_poly.pdbx_seq_one_letter_code
_entity_poly.pdbx_strand_id
1 'polypeptide(L)'
;MKIRFVCSCLVTLFALFVTSARAQETPTEREAAREMLKKMAELEKSLDAPALAARLTAANPAREQVVARAKELMDKELLALSDDITRHPEIGFVEHRSIKLLMDYLKQHDFEVKVGVGGLETAFVARYKRNNGAPNLGVILEYDALRGTTRAFHGDQHSAQGPVGIAAAVAIAEYLTRTNSPGGVVVFGCPGEEMMPPNAKTVMFEAGVFNGMDVIVRSHSSGATSRPAPGFGTCCMNIDGVKYIFSGAPAHQLQAWNGRNALEAVIHLFVNIDSVRSNIRPEARIQGVITEGGAAPNVVPDRAVADFYIRYPDEVYLQQVRKFVDDAARAAALATQTKVKIEHYGTARDGISVSTLAEVGFAYMKMYGATRIVAEPGRPQGFEETGSVSSAIPGLGFSAHSSNAANHTYEMEADALGEVGHHGFLVDAQAMTALLFDVATHPDYRAAIKREFDTIKTLFGEYQEALKRAYTVPRVSEP
;
A
#
# COMPACT_ATOMS: atom_id res chain seq x y z
N MET A 1 50.23 9.69 -61.62
CA MET A 1 49.14 8.71 -61.62
C MET A 1 48.79 8.44 -60.18
N LYS A 2 47.74 9.10 -59.68
CA LYS A 2 47.33 9.02 -58.27
C LYS A 2 46.07 8.18 -58.22
N ILE A 3 46.14 7.00 -57.62
CA ILE A 3 44.97 6.12 -57.37
C ILE A 3 44.39 6.53 -56.06
N ARG A 4 43.13 6.99 -56.07
CA ARG A 4 42.31 7.25 -54.89
C ARG A 4 41.58 5.96 -54.49
N PHE A 5 41.89 5.42 -53.27
CA PHE A 5 41.08 4.40 -52.62
C PHE A 5 39.88 5.09 -51.99
N VAL A 6 38.71 4.72 -52.46
CA VAL A 6 37.42 5.06 -51.76
C VAL A 6 37.11 3.91 -50.83
N CYS A 7 37.23 4.16 -49.52
CA CYS A 7 36.83 3.22 -48.50
C CYS A 7 35.32 3.43 -48.23
N SER A 8 34.49 2.49 -48.69
CA SER A 8 33.07 2.46 -48.42
C SER A 8 32.87 1.80 -47.04
N CYS A 9 32.63 2.59 -45.99
CA CYS A 9 32.18 2.07 -44.72
C CYS A 9 30.69 1.70 -44.83
N LEU A 10 30.39 0.43 -44.95
CA LEU A 10 29.04 -0.11 -44.69
C LEU A 10 28.81 -0.06 -43.19
N VAL A 11 28.05 0.92 -42.74
CA VAL A 11 27.50 0.94 -41.38
C VAL A 11 26.27 0.02 -41.37
N THR A 12 26.49 -1.21 -40.94
CA THR A 12 25.38 -2.16 -40.67
C THR A 12 24.70 -1.70 -39.40
N LEU A 13 23.56 -1.03 -39.55
CA LEU A 13 22.67 -0.73 -38.43
C LEU A 13 22.07 -2.06 -37.92
N PHE A 14 22.66 -2.62 -36.88
CA PHE A 14 22.02 -3.66 -36.08
C PHE A 14 20.90 -2.97 -35.29
N ALA A 15 19.70 -2.96 -35.85
CA ALA A 15 18.50 -2.68 -35.06
C ALA A 15 18.36 -3.81 -34.04
N LEU A 16 18.83 -3.58 -32.81
CA LEU A 16 18.49 -4.38 -31.67
C LEU A 16 16.95 -4.24 -31.46
N PHE A 17 16.19 -5.16 -32.07
CA PHE A 17 14.85 -5.44 -31.60
C PHE A 17 14.99 -6.01 -30.22
N VAL A 18 14.93 -5.12 -29.20
CA VAL A 18 14.57 -5.53 -27.87
C VAL A 18 13.11 -5.97 -27.95
N THR A 19 12.89 -7.22 -28.28
CA THR A 19 11.63 -7.88 -28.02
C THR A 19 11.51 -7.96 -26.49
N SER A 20 10.96 -6.91 -25.87
CA SER A 20 10.41 -7.09 -24.54
C SER A 20 9.52 -8.33 -24.64
N ALA A 21 9.86 -9.38 -23.88
CA ALA A 21 9.01 -10.53 -23.74
C ALA A 21 7.67 -10.00 -23.19
N ARG A 22 6.73 -9.74 -24.10
CA ARG A 22 5.37 -9.40 -23.71
C ARG A 22 4.81 -10.68 -23.09
N ALA A 23 4.32 -10.57 -21.89
CA ALA A 23 3.51 -11.62 -21.28
C ALA A 23 2.53 -12.11 -22.36
N GLN A 24 2.35 -13.42 -22.43
CA GLN A 24 1.42 -14.00 -23.40
C GLN A 24 -0.02 -13.76 -22.96
N GLU A 25 -0.48 -12.53 -23.10
CA GLU A 25 -1.86 -12.15 -22.87
C GLU A 25 -2.78 -12.81 -23.91
N THR A 26 -3.89 -13.33 -23.47
CA THR A 26 -4.94 -13.83 -24.37
C THR A 26 -5.53 -12.66 -25.17
N PRO A 27 -6.15 -12.91 -26.35
CA PRO A 27 -6.89 -11.87 -27.06
C PRO A 27 -7.96 -11.19 -26.21
N THR A 28 -8.64 -11.94 -25.36
CA THR A 28 -9.71 -11.44 -24.46
C THR A 28 -9.16 -10.51 -23.38
N GLU A 29 -7.99 -10.81 -22.80
CA GLU A 29 -7.32 -9.92 -21.86
C GLU A 29 -6.94 -8.58 -22.51
N ARG A 30 -6.36 -8.64 -23.71
CA ARG A 30 -5.99 -7.43 -24.45
C ARG A 30 -7.19 -6.58 -24.84
N GLU A 31 -8.31 -7.21 -25.15
CA GLU A 31 -9.56 -6.51 -25.45
C GLU A 31 -10.13 -5.84 -24.21
N ALA A 32 -10.20 -6.56 -23.09
CA ALA A 32 -10.64 -6.02 -21.81
C ALA A 32 -9.80 -4.82 -21.37
N ALA A 33 -8.47 -4.91 -21.48
CA ALA A 33 -7.56 -3.83 -21.13
C ALA A 33 -7.74 -2.60 -22.04
N ARG A 34 -7.92 -2.80 -23.36
CA ARG A 34 -8.13 -1.69 -24.30
C ARG A 34 -9.44 -0.96 -24.05
N GLU A 35 -10.52 -1.70 -23.81
CA GLU A 35 -11.83 -1.11 -23.54
C GLU A 35 -11.80 -0.32 -22.23
N MET A 36 -11.12 -0.85 -21.21
CA MET A 36 -10.91 -0.17 -19.94
C MET A 36 -10.14 1.14 -20.11
N LEU A 37 -8.98 1.10 -20.80
CA LEU A 37 -8.16 2.29 -21.05
C LEU A 37 -8.92 3.36 -21.83
N LYS A 38 -9.77 2.96 -22.79
CA LYS A 38 -10.62 3.90 -23.53
C LYS A 38 -11.62 4.60 -22.61
N LYS A 39 -12.35 3.84 -21.78
CA LYS A 39 -13.31 4.40 -20.82
C LYS A 39 -12.63 5.31 -19.79
N MET A 40 -11.44 4.94 -19.33
CA MET A 40 -10.64 5.79 -18.43
C MET A 40 -10.25 7.11 -19.10
N ALA A 41 -9.77 7.09 -20.33
CA ALA A 41 -9.42 8.31 -21.06
C ALA A 41 -10.63 9.23 -21.32
N GLU A 42 -11.81 8.65 -21.57
CA GLU A 42 -13.06 9.42 -21.71
C GLU A 42 -13.46 10.06 -20.36
N LEU A 43 -13.32 9.35 -19.27
CA LEU A 43 -13.57 9.87 -17.91
C LEU A 43 -12.62 11.02 -17.59
N GLU A 44 -11.32 10.85 -17.74
CA GLU A 44 -10.31 11.90 -17.49
C GLU A 44 -10.60 13.18 -18.28
N LYS A 45 -10.92 13.03 -19.57
CA LYS A 45 -11.29 14.18 -20.42
C LYS A 45 -12.53 14.90 -19.91
N SER A 46 -13.49 14.18 -19.33
CA SER A 46 -14.74 14.77 -18.81
C SER A 46 -14.55 15.53 -17.50
N LEU A 47 -13.52 15.17 -16.73
CA LEU A 47 -13.26 15.75 -15.40
C LEU A 47 -12.40 17.00 -15.45
N ASP A 48 -11.51 17.13 -16.44
CA ASP A 48 -10.52 18.21 -16.57
C ASP A 48 -9.81 18.53 -15.23
N ALA A 49 -9.20 17.48 -14.65
CA ALA A 49 -8.53 17.59 -13.36
C ALA A 49 -7.45 18.70 -13.30
N PRO A 50 -6.68 18.98 -14.38
CA PRO A 50 -5.76 20.12 -14.39
C PRO A 50 -6.45 21.47 -14.23
N ALA A 51 -7.60 21.71 -14.90
CA ALA A 51 -8.36 22.96 -14.74
C ALA A 51 -8.96 23.06 -13.33
N LEU A 52 -9.42 21.93 -12.76
CA LEU A 52 -9.87 21.84 -11.38
C LEU A 52 -8.74 22.21 -10.41
N ALA A 53 -7.54 21.66 -10.59
CA ALA A 53 -6.37 21.99 -9.77
C ALA A 53 -6.00 23.46 -9.88
N ALA A 54 -5.98 24.03 -11.08
CA ALA A 54 -5.70 25.45 -11.29
C ALA A 54 -6.73 26.37 -10.58
N ARG A 55 -8.01 25.99 -10.59
CA ARG A 55 -9.07 26.73 -9.89
C ARG A 55 -8.91 26.67 -8.37
N LEU A 56 -8.66 25.47 -7.82
CA LEU A 56 -8.56 25.28 -6.38
C LEU A 56 -7.28 25.90 -5.81
N THR A 57 -6.16 25.85 -6.54
CA THR A 57 -4.89 26.46 -6.11
C THR A 57 -4.84 27.99 -6.29
N ALA A 58 -5.89 28.62 -6.81
CA ALA A 58 -5.98 30.07 -6.82
C ALA A 58 -5.89 30.66 -5.40
N ALA A 59 -5.49 31.93 -5.28
CA ALA A 59 -5.29 32.59 -4.02
C ALA A 59 -6.54 32.52 -3.11
N ASN A 60 -6.37 32.00 -1.91
CA ASN A 60 -7.43 31.86 -0.90
C ASN A 60 -6.88 32.18 0.50
N PRO A 61 -7.10 33.40 1.02
CA PRO A 61 -6.55 33.80 2.32
C PRO A 61 -6.98 32.91 3.49
N ALA A 62 -8.21 32.35 3.44
CA ALA A 62 -8.70 31.48 4.51
C ALA A 62 -7.93 30.14 4.51
N ARG A 63 -7.69 29.55 3.34
CA ARG A 63 -6.86 28.33 3.21
C ARG A 63 -5.44 28.60 3.70
N GLU A 64 -4.82 29.70 3.25
CA GLU A 64 -3.44 30.01 3.63
C GLU A 64 -3.27 30.20 5.16
N GLN A 65 -4.28 30.72 5.86
CA GLN A 65 -4.28 30.79 7.33
C GLN A 65 -4.27 29.39 7.97
N VAL A 66 -5.06 28.46 7.43
CA VAL A 66 -5.11 27.07 7.96
C VAL A 66 -3.81 26.34 7.67
N VAL A 67 -3.25 26.50 6.47
CA VAL A 67 -1.94 25.94 6.09
C VAL A 67 -0.81 26.54 6.94
N ALA A 68 -0.83 27.84 7.22
CA ALA A 68 0.13 28.47 8.11
C ALA A 68 0.04 27.90 9.54
N ARG A 69 -1.16 27.54 10.01
CA ARG A 69 -1.32 26.88 11.31
C ARG A 69 -0.71 25.47 11.32
N ALA A 70 -0.91 24.67 10.28
CA ALA A 70 -0.27 23.36 10.18
C ALA A 70 1.26 23.49 10.15
N LYS A 71 1.79 24.45 9.39
CA LYS A 71 3.24 24.74 9.37
C LYS A 71 3.75 25.16 10.74
N GLU A 72 3.01 26.01 11.46
CA GLU A 72 3.40 26.41 12.83
C GLU A 72 3.48 25.23 13.78
N LEU A 73 2.52 24.29 13.72
CA LEU A 73 2.53 23.06 14.53
C LEU A 73 3.74 22.20 14.20
N MET A 74 4.05 22.05 12.90
CA MET A 74 5.24 21.31 12.47
C MET A 74 6.52 21.97 13.01
N ASP A 75 6.71 23.26 12.74
CA ASP A 75 7.96 23.98 13.10
C ASP A 75 8.22 24.01 14.61
N LYS A 76 7.16 24.15 15.41
CA LYS A 76 7.33 24.34 16.87
C LYS A 76 7.35 23.05 17.67
N GLU A 77 6.67 22.01 17.18
CA GLU A 77 6.37 20.83 18.02
C GLU A 77 6.52 19.51 17.28
N LEU A 78 5.92 19.36 16.08
CA LEU A 78 5.73 18.07 15.46
C LEU A 78 6.97 17.53 14.74
N LEU A 79 7.87 18.39 14.23
CA LEU A 79 9.17 17.94 13.73
C LEU A 79 10.02 17.33 14.85
N ALA A 80 10.02 17.96 16.03
CA ALA A 80 10.73 17.41 17.18
C ALA A 80 10.11 16.06 17.64
N LEU A 81 8.80 15.91 17.53
CA LEU A 81 8.11 14.64 17.81
C LEU A 81 8.48 13.56 16.79
N SER A 82 8.55 13.90 15.49
CA SER A 82 9.03 13.02 14.42
C SER A 82 10.45 12.53 14.70
N ASP A 83 11.33 13.46 15.02
CA ASP A 83 12.72 13.17 15.39
C ASP A 83 12.84 12.23 16.59
N ASP A 84 11.99 12.44 17.59
CA ASP A 84 11.98 11.61 18.77
C ASP A 84 11.53 10.18 18.48
N ILE A 85 10.48 10.01 17.66
CA ILE A 85 10.03 8.68 17.19
C ILE A 85 11.15 8.03 16.36
N THR A 86 11.79 8.78 15.45
CA THR A 86 12.89 8.26 14.61
C THR A 86 14.05 7.72 15.46
N ARG A 87 14.39 8.41 16.55
CA ARG A 87 15.48 7.98 17.46
C ARG A 87 15.11 6.81 18.38
N HIS A 88 13.83 6.46 18.47
CA HIS A 88 13.35 5.38 19.32
C HIS A 88 12.47 4.41 18.52
N PRO A 89 13.03 3.72 17.52
CA PRO A 89 12.27 2.90 16.59
C PRO A 89 11.65 1.68 17.29
N GLU A 90 10.37 1.49 17.08
CA GLU A 90 9.60 0.35 17.56
C GLU A 90 9.07 -0.45 16.35
N ILE A 91 9.25 -1.76 16.36
CA ILE A 91 8.77 -2.62 15.28
C ILE A 91 7.25 -2.78 15.34
N GLY A 92 6.65 -3.15 14.22
CA GLY A 92 5.21 -3.31 14.08
C GLY A 92 4.54 -4.15 15.14
N PHE A 93 3.36 -3.72 15.57
CA PHE A 93 2.50 -4.27 16.62
C PHE A 93 3.02 -4.16 18.07
N VAL A 94 4.13 -3.47 18.30
CA VAL A 94 4.67 -3.16 19.64
C VAL A 94 5.09 -1.68 19.78
N GLU A 95 4.46 -0.78 19.02
CA GLU A 95 4.76 0.65 18.94
C GLU A 95 4.15 1.44 20.12
N HIS A 96 4.31 0.95 21.33
CA HIS A 96 3.64 1.49 22.54
C HIS A 96 4.06 2.92 22.88
N ARG A 97 5.34 3.25 22.68
CA ARG A 97 5.86 4.60 22.93
C ARG A 97 5.39 5.58 21.87
N SER A 98 5.50 5.20 20.60
CA SER A 98 5.13 6.03 19.47
C SER A 98 3.64 6.40 19.52
N ILE A 99 2.74 5.42 19.70
CA ILE A 99 1.31 5.70 19.83
C ILE A 99 0.98 6.56 21.05
N LYS A 100 1.68 6.36 22.17
CA LYS A 100 1.45 7.18 23.37
C LYS A 100 1.72 8.66 23.06
N LEU A 101 2.83 8.98 22.41
CA LEU A 101 3.19 10.35 22.04
C LEU A 101 2.15 10.97 21.11
N LEU A 102 1.75 10.25 20.05
CA LEU A 102 0.78 10.72 19.06
C LEU A 102 -0.60 10.91 19.70
N MET A 103 -1.06 9.95 20.51
CA MET A 103 -2.34 10.04 21.21
C MET A 103 -2.40 11.16 22.25
N ASP A 104 -1.32 11.36 23.00
CA ASP A 104 -1.27 12.41 24.02
C ASP A 104 -1.30 13.80 23.35
N TYR A 105 -0.63 13.97 22.22
CA TYR A 105 -0.69 15.19 21.43
C TYR A 105 -2.12 15.45 20.91
N LEU A 106 -2.77 14.44 20.32
CA LEU A 106 -4.15 14.55 19.82
C LEU A 106 -5.15 14.89 20.93
N LYS A 107 -5.00 14.31 22.14
CA LYS A 107 -5.84 14.63 23.30
C LYS A 107 -5.70 16.09 23.74
N GLN A 108 -4.48 16.66 23.67
CA GLN A 108 -4.24 18.08 23.99
C GLN A 108 -4.93 19.02 22.98
N HIS A 109 -5.24 18.52 21.77
CA HIS A 109 -5.94 19.26 20.72
C HIS A 109 -7.41 18.85 20.55
N ASP A 110 -8.10 18.48 21.64
CA ASP A 110 -9.52 18.17 21.68
C ASP A 110 -9.96 16.94 20.86
N PHE A 111 -9.07 15.95 20.64
CA PHE A 111 -9.48 14.68 20.08
C PHE A 111 -9.81 13.66 21.19
N GLU A 112 -10.90 12.92 20.98
CA GLU A 112 -11.24 11.74 21.78
C GLU A 112 -10.57 10.51 21.15
N VAL A 113 -9.74 9.82 21.91
CA VAL A 113 -8.91 8.72 21.42
C VAL A 113 -9.40 7.39 21.98
N LYS A 114 -9.62 6.43 21.07
CA LYS A 114 -9.90 5.02 21.39
C LYS A 114 -8.76 4.16 20.86
N VAL A 115 -8.10 3.43 21.74
CA VAL A 115 -7.02 2.48 21.42
C VAL A 115 -7.54 1.05 21.36
N GLY A 116 -6.79 0.15 20.71
CA GLY A 116 -7.15 -1.28 20.60
C GLY A 116 -8.25 -1.56 19.57
N VAL A 117 -8.39 -0.69 18.56
CA VAL A 117 -9.39 -0.86 17.51
C VAL A 117 -9.04 -2.01 16.57
N GLY A 118 -10.06 -2.70 16.06
CA GLY A 118 -9.83 -3.89 15.23
C GLY A 118 -9.19 -5.06 15.99
N GLY A 119 -9.09 -5.00 17.34
CA GLY A 119 -8.40 -6.00 18.14
C GLY A 119 -6.88 -5.89 18.13
N LEU A 120 -6.33 -4.81 17.57
CA LEU A 120 -4.89 -4.53 17.49
C LEU A 120 -4.48 -3.59 18.62
N GLU A 121 -3.60 -4.04 19.51
CA GLU A 121 -3.25 -3.34 20.76
C GLU A 121 -2.70 -1.93 20.50
N THR A 122 -1.89 -1.75 19.47
CA THR A 122 -1.26 -0.47 19.12
C THR A 122 -2.00 0.32 18.05
N ALA A 123 -3.19 -0.14 17.57
CA ALA A 123 -4.05 0.64 16.69
C ALA A 123 -4.93 1.59 17.47
N PHE A 124 -5.17 2.79 16.94
CA PHE A 124 -6.08 3.74 17.56
C PHE A 124 -6.91 4.52 16.53
N VAL A 125 -8.02 5.08 17.01
CA VAL A 125 -8.82 6.09 16.31
C VAL A 125 -8.96 7.30 17.20
N ALA A 126 -8.69 8.47 16.66
CA ALA A 126 -8.93 9.74 17.34
C ALA A 126 -9.96 10.56 16.55
N ARG A 127 -11.06 10.92 17.20
CA ARG A 127 -12.15 11.73 16.64
C ARG A 127 -12.14 13.10 17.27
N TYR A 128 -12.21 14.14 16.46
CA TYR A 128 -12.31 15.48 17.00
C TYR A 128 -13.64 15.67 17.73
N LYS A 129 -13.62 16.15 18.98
CA LYS A 129 -14.80 16.21 19.87
C LYS A 129 -15.93 17.10 19.35
N ARG A 130 -15.61 18.09 18.51
CA ARG A 130 -16.55 19.07 17.98
C ARG A 130 -16.96 18.80 16.54
N ASN A 131 -16.84 17.55 16.08
CA ASN A 131 -17.33 17.16 14.76
C ASN A 131 -18.81 17.50 14.61
N ASN A 132 -19.17 18.15 13.51
CA ASN A 132 -20.50 18.66 13.22
C ASN A 132 -20.96 18.27 11.80
N GLY A 133 -21.34 17.01 11.63
CA GLY A 133 -21.86 16.50 10.36
C GLY A 133 -20.77 16.16 9.33
N ALA A 134 -21.14 16.21 8.06
CA ALA A 134 -20.26 15.89 6.93
C ALA A 134 -19.70 17.17 6.26
N PRO A 135 -18.56 17.09 5.53
CA PRO A 135 -17.82 15.86 5.23
C PRO A 135 -17.00 15.34 6.40
N ASN A 136 -16.80 14.02 6.43
CA ASN A 136 -15.88 13.37 7.37
C ASN A 136 -14.53 13.14 6.68
N LEU A 137 -13.49 13.76 7.20
CA LEU A 137 -12.14 13.76 6.68
C LEU A 137 -11.27 12.82 7.51
N GLY A 138 -10.66 11.83 6.84
CA GLY A 138 -9.79 10.86 7.48
C GLY A 138 -8.31 11.16 7.24
N VAL A 139 -7.47 10.89 8.23
CA VAL A 139 -6.02 10.92 8.11
C VAL A 139 -5.46 9.61 8.65
N ILE A 140 -4.73 8.86 7.81
CA ILE A 140 -4.00 7.65 8.24
C ILE A 140 -2.60 8.03 8.69
N LEU A 141 -2.18 7.45 9.80
CA LEU A 141 -0.84 7.53 10.37
C LEU A 141 -0.25 6.12 10.48
N GLU A 142 0.97 5.97 10.06
CA GLU A 142 1.84 4.81 10.33
C GLU A 142 2.97 5.28 11.24
N TYR A 143 3.57 4.40 12.02
CA TYR A 143 4.57 4.78 13.02
C TYR A 143 5.53 3.64 13.39
N ASP A 144 5.44 2.51 12.70
CA ASP A 144 6.31 1.37 12.92
C ASP A 144 7.66 1.52 12.22
N ALA A 145 8.62 0.77 12.70
CA ALA A 145 9.97 0.68 12.16
C ALA A 145 10.24 -0.69 11.55
N LEU A 146 11.13 -0.72 10.57
CA LEU A 146 11.68 -1.95 10.01
C LEU A 146 12.45 -2.75 11.06
N ARG A 147 12.33 -4.07 10.95
CA ARG A 147 13.17 -5.01 11.69
C ARG A 147 14.51 -5.19 10.96
N GLY A 148 15.51 -4.37 11.25
CA GLY A 148 16.84 -4.56 10.71
C GLY A 148 17.56 -5.78 11.31
N THR A 149 18.70 -6.15 10.72
CA THR A 149 19.54 -7.28 11.21
C THR A 149 20.24 -6.98 12.52
N THR A 150 20.57 -5.71 12.80
CA THR A 150 21.30 -5.28 14.00
C THR A 150 20.43 -4.49 14.97
N ARG A 151 19.51 -3.71 14.47
CA ARG A 151 18.57 -2.89 15.25
C ARG A 151 17.31 -2.60 14.41
N ALA A 152 16.23 -2.22 15.06
CA ALA A 152 15.12 -1.57 14.39
C ALA A 152 15.52 -0.18 13.85
N PHE A 153 14.88 0.28 12.76
CA PHE A 153 15.17 1.58 12.15
C PHE A 153 14.02 2.07 11.27
N HIS A 154 13.83 3.39 11.19
CA HIS A 154 12.81 4.01 10.36
C HIS A 154 13.27 4.22 8.91
N GLY A 155 13.57 3.12 8.21
CA GLY A 155 14.05 3.14 6.83
C GLY A 155 12.99 3.45 5.78
N ASP A 156 11.75 3.70 6.19
CA ASP A 156 10.66 4.22 5.35
C ASP A 156 9.96 5.44 5.98
N GLN A 157 10.62 6.07 6.95
CA GLN A 157 10.25 7.35 7.57
C GLN A 157 8.81 7.38 8.14
N HIS A 158 8.23 6.25 8.56
CA HIS A 158 6.91 6.21 9.20
C HIS A 158 6.86 7.06 10.48
N SER A 159 8.01 7.32 11.10
CA SER A 159 8.14 8.25 12.23
C SER A 159 7.59 9.65 11.96
N ALA A 160 7.61 10.10 10.69
CA ALA A 160 7.11 11.41 10.28
C ALA A 160 5.62 11.43 9.91
N GLN A 161 5.06 10.29 9.51
CA GLN A 161 3.67 10.25 9.03
C GLN A 161 2.67 10.68 10.11
N GLY A 162 2.90 10.26 11.36
CA GLY A 162 2.11 10.69 12.50
C GLY A 162 2.09 12.21 12.68
N PRO A 163 3.24 12.83 12.91
CA PRO A 163 3.38 14.28 13.01
C PRO A 163 2.78 15.07 11.84
N VAL A 164 3.09 14.67 10.60
CA VAL A 164 2.56 15.31 9.37
C VAL A 164 1.04 15.26 9.31
N GLY A 165 0.46 14.07 9.51
CA GLY A 165 -0.99 13.89 9.49
C GLY A 165 -1.71 14.62 10.62
N ILE A 166 -1.12 14.66 11.81
CA ILE A 166 -1.65 15.38 12.97
C ILE A 166 -1.65 16.89 12.72
N ALA A 167 -0.62 17.45 12.11
CA ALA A 167 -0.59 18.87 11.76
C ALA A 167 -1.78 19.27 10.89
N ALA A 168 -2.05 18.49 9.84
CA ALA A 168 -3.19 18.72 8.95
C ALA A 168 -4.52 18.52 9.67
N ALA A 169 -4.67 17.43 10.44
CA ALA A 169 -5.90 17.12 11.17
C ALA A 169 -6.27 18.20 12.19
N VAL A 170 -5.31 18.66 13.00
CA VAL A 170 -5.52 19.69 14.01
C VAL A 170 -5.87 21.04 13.35
N ALA A 171 -5.11 21.46 12.34
CA ALA A 171 -5.36 22.74 11.67
C ALA A 171 -6.77 22.81 11.04
N ILE A 172 -7.23 21.73 10.40
CA ILE A 172 -8.58 21.62 9.84
C ILE A 172 -9.64 21.60 10.93
N ALA A 173 -9.45 20.82 11.99
CA ALA A 173 -10.39 20.75 13.10
C ALA A 173 -10.60 22.10 13.81
N GLU A 174 -9.51 22.83 14.07
CA GLU A 174 -9.55 24.19 14.61
C GLU A 174 -10.28 25.15 13.66
N TYR A 175 -10.05 25.07 12.34
CA TYR A 175 -10.74 25.87 11.34
C TYR A 175 -12.26 25.63 11.34
N LEU A 176 -12.69 24.36 11.26
CA LEU A 176 -14.11 23.99 11.26
C LEU A 176 -14.82 24.52 12.51
N THR A 177 -14.18 24.39 13.68
CA THR A 177 -14.71 24.90 14.95
C THR A 177 -14.83 26.42 14.94
N ARG A 178 -13.77 27.14 14.57
CA ARG A 178 -13.72 28.60 14.55
C ARG A 178 -14.77 29.22 13.64
N THR A 179 -15.01 28.57 12.50
CA THR A 179 -16.00 29.04 11.50
C THR A 179 -17.40 28.47 11.72
N ASN A 180 -17.58 27.57 12.70
CA ASN A 180 -18.81 26.80 12.89
C ASN A 180 -19.26 26.10 11.60
N SER A 181 -18.31 25.64 10.79
CA SER A 181 -18.57 24.93 9.55
C SER A 181 -18.92 23.47 9.83
N PRO A 182 -19.81 22.85 9.03
CA PRO A 182 -20.04 21.42 9.14
C PRO A 182 -18.81 20.65 8.72
N GLY A 183 -18.59 19.49 9.34
CA GLY A 183 -17.50 18.59 9.02
C GLY A 183 -17.01 17.82 10.25
N GLY A 184 -16.23 16.78 9.97
CA GLY A 184 -15.58 15.96 10.98
C GLY A 184 -14.15 15.62 10.57
N VAL A 185 -13.27 15.48 11.56
CA VAL A 185 -11.89 15.04 11.38
C VAL A 185 -11.64 13.79 12.21
N VAL A 186 -11.09 12.77 11.59
CA VAL A 186 -10.79 11.48 12.21
C VAL A 186 -9.37 11.08 11.84
N VAL A 187 -8.59 10.73 12.84
CA VAL A 187 -7.22 10.23 12.67
C VAL A 187 -7.20 8.74 12.97
N PHE A 188 -6.58 7.95 12.12
CA PHE A 188 -6.45 6.51 12.20
C PHE A 188 -4.99 6.14 12.40
N GLY A 189 -4.62 5.65 13.56
CA GLY A 189 -3.31 5.09 13.84
C GLY A 189 -3.26 3.62 13.43
N CYS A 190 -2.47 3.31 12.42
CA CYS A 190 -2.35 2.00 11.80
C CYS A 190 -0.97 1.43 12.09
N PRO A 191 -0.83 0.44 12.99
CA PRO A 191 0.44 -0.19 13.33
C PRO A 191 0.90 -1.18 12.26
N GLY A 192 2.19 -1.56 12.32
CA GLY A 192 2.71 -2.76 11.69
C GLY A 192 2.60 -2.79 10.18
N GLU A 193 2.78 -1.68 9.49
CA GLU A 193 2.79 -1.65 8.02
C GLU A 193 3.90 -2.52 7.47
N GLU A 194 5.10 -2.45 8.03
CA GLU A 194 6.30 -3.19 7.64
C GLU A 194 6.25 -4.70 7.98
N MET A 195 5.18 -5.11 8.66
CA MET A 195 4.95 -6.52 9.03
C MET A 195 3.95 -7.22 8.11
N MET A 196 3.73 -6.68 6.92
CA MET A 196 2.79 -7.24 5.94
C MET A 196 3.14 -8.65 5.45
N PRO A 197 2.13 -9.44 5.10
CA PRO A 197 0.81 -9.53 5.72
C PRO A 197 0.87 -10.20 7.10
N PRO A 198 -0.09 -10.03 8.01
CA PRO A 198 -1.30 -9.25 7.92
C PRO A 198 -1.03 -7.76 8.06
N ASN A 199 -1.73 -6.90 7.30
CA ASN A 199 -1.66 -5.46 7.45
C ASN A 199 -2.78 -4.96 8.36
N ALA A 200 -2.45 -4.09 9.29
CA ALA A 200 -3.40 -3.52 10.23
C ALA A 200 -4.57 -2.81 9.54
N LYS A 201 -4.32 -2.13 8.42
CA LYS A 201 -5.37 -1.41 7.67
C LYS A 201 -6.46 -2.35 7.16
N THR A 202 -6.11 -3.55 6.69
CA THR A 202 -7.11 -4.57 6.29
C THR A 202 -7.93 -5.02 7.49
N VAL A 203 -7.29 -5.36 8.61
CA VAL A 203 -7.97 -5.79 9.84
C VAL A 203 -8.89 -4.69 10.37
N MET A 204 -8.43 -3.45 10.42
CA MET A 204 -9.23 -2.29 10.84
C MET A 204 -10.39 -2.01 9.89
N PHE A 205 -10.18 -2.19 8.57
CA PHE A 205 -11.22 -2.02 7.56
C PHE A 205 -12.33 -3.07 7.70
N GLU A 206 -11.98 -4.33 7.86
CA GLU A 206 -12.93 -5.42 8.10
C GLU A 206 -13.72 -5.25 9.41
N ALA A 207 -13.09 -4.64 10.41
CA ALA A 207 -13.76 -4.24 11.67
C ALA A 207 -14.63 -2.98 11.55
N GLY A 208 -14.73 -2.37 10.36
CA GLY A 208 -15.54 -1.18 10.09
C GLY A 208 -14.98 0.12 10.66
N VAL A 209 -13.69 0.16 11.01
CA VAL A 209 -13.06 1.32 11.67
C VAL A 209 -13.08 2.57 10.78
N PHE A 210 -12.97 2.41 9.46
CA PHE A 210 -12.97 3.51 8.48
C PHE A 210 -14.36 3.92 7.98
N ASN A 211 -15.43 3.30 8.47
CA ASN A 211 -16.77 3.56 7.99
C ASN A 211 -17.17 5.03 8.15
N GLY A 212 -17.85 5.56 7.13
CA GLY A 212 -18.40 6.91 7.14
C GLY A 212 -17.43 8.03 6.76
N MET A 213 -16.24 7.71 6.26
CA MET A 213 -15.30 8.70 5.73
C MET A 213 -15.66 9.07 4.28
N ASP A 214 -15.55 10.36 3.96
CA ASP A 214 -15.75 10.88 2.60
C ASP A 214 -14.45 10.92 1.79
N VAL A 215 -13.34 11.28 2.44
CA VAL A 215 -11.98 11.30 1.86
C VAL A 215 -10.97 10.94 2.95
N ILE A 216 -9.95 10.17 2.59
CA ILE A 216 -8.84 9.83 3.49
C ILE A 216 -7.51 10.24 2.84
N VAL A 217 -6.61 10.82 3.63
CA VAL A 217 -5.27 11.19 3.19
C VAL A 217 -4.20 10.58 4.10
N ARG A 218 -3.00 10.39 3.57
CA ARG A 218 -1.79 10.08 4.33
C ARG A 218 -0.56 10.72 3.70
N SER A 219 0.53 10.84 4.43
CA SER A 219 1.86 11.13 3.90
C SER A 219 2.69 9.84 3.82
N HIS A 220 3.66 9.82 2.92
CA HIS A 220 4.66 8.76 2.85
C HIS A 220 6.00 9.29 2.36
N SER A 221 7.08 8.66 2.81
CA SER A 221 8.45 8.97 2.38
C SER A 221 8.63 8.84 0.86
N SER A 222 9.50 9.64 0.29
CA SER A 222 9.82 9.51 -1.13
C SER A 222 11.19 10.07 -1.53
N GLY A 223 11.84 9.40 -2.47
CA GLY A 223 13.03 9.90 -3.15
C GLY A 223 12.75 10.97 -4.21
N ALA A 224 11.48 11.23 -4.55
CA ALA A 224 11.04 12.24 -5.50
C ALA A 224 9.58 12.60 -5.27
N THR A 225 9.21 13.85 -5.55
CA THR A 225 7.81 14.27 -5.49
C THR A 225 7.06 13.78 -6.72
N SER A 226 6.06 12.95 -6.49
CA SER A 226 5.28 12.29 -7.55
C SER A 226 3.78 12.24 -7.21
N ARG A 227 2.99 11.78 -8.14
CA ARG A 227 1.57 11.47 -7.97
C ARG A 227 1.20 10.19 -8.71
N PRO A 228 0.19 9.46 -8.28
CA PRO A 228 -0.32 8.31 -9.03
C PRO A 228 -1.10 8.77 -10.27
N ALA A 229 -1.15 7.90 -11.31
CA ALA A 229 -2.15 8.01 -12.35
C ALA A 229 -3.54 7.60 -11.81
N PRO A 230 -4.63 8.09 -12.40
CA PRO A 230 -5.96 7.60 -12.04
C PRO A 230 -6.16 6.16 -12.52
N GLY A 231 -7.00 5.43 -11.80
CA GLY A 231 -7.30 4.03 -12.10
C GLY A 231 -7.25 3.14 -10.88
N PHE A 232 -6.92 1.90 -11.09
CA PHE A 232 -6.78 0.90 -10.03
C PHE A 232 -5.43 0.18 -10.17
N GLY A 233 -4.86 -0.19 -9.04
CA GLY A 233 -3.56 -0.86 -8.98
C GLY A 233 -2.98 -0.87 -7.57
N THR A 234 -1.82 -1.48 -7.43
CA THR A 234 -1.02 -1.53 -6.21
C THR A 234 0.44 -1.19 -6.48
N CYS A 235 1.17 -0.73 -5.46
CA CYS A 235 2.62 -0.53 -5.54
C CYS A 235 3.37 -1.82 -5.90
N CYS A 236 2.89 -2.97 -5.41
CA CYS A 236 3.72 -4.13 -5.12
C CYS A 236 3.17 -5.47 -5.63
N MET A 237 2.17 -5.50 -6.48
CA MET A 237 1.34 -6.64 -6.90
C MET A 237 0.31 -7.04 -5.82
N ASN A 238 -0.75 -7.69 -6.25
CA ASN A 238 -1.67 -8.36 -5.33
C ASN A 238 -0.96 -9.52 -4.63
N ILE A 239 -1.22 -9.72 -3.33
CA ILE A 239 -0.52 -10.71 -2.50
C ILE A 239 -1.49 -11.48 -1.61
N ASP A 240 -1.23 -12.79 -1.43
CA ASP A 240 -1.80 -13.62 -0.38
C ASP A 240 -0.67 -14.17 0.50
N GLY A 241 -0.79 -14.00 1.81
CA GLY A 241 0.04 -14.67 2.83
C GLY A 241 -0.66 -15.94 3.31
N VAL A 242 0.03 -17.09 3.21
CA VAL A 242 -0.55 -18.40 3.50
C VAL A 242 0.43 -19.27 4.29
N LYS A 243 -0.01 -19.79 5.43
CA LYS A 243 0.71 -20.81 6.19
C LYS A 243 0.12 -22.18 5.91
N TYR A 244 1.00 -23.13 5.61
CA TYR A 244 0.69 -24.55 5.47
C TYR A 244 1.25 -25.29 6.67
N ILE A 245 0.36 -25.71 7.57
CA ILE A 245 0.69 -26.36 8.83
C ILE A 245 0.41 -27.83 8.68
N PHE A 246 1.49 -28.64 8.60
CA PHE A 246 1.39 -30.08 8.51
C PHE A 246 1.47 -30.71 9.90
N SER A 247 0.59 -31.69 10.14
CA SER A 247 0.56 -32.50 11.36
C SER A 247 0.70 -33.98 11.02
N GLY A 248 1.64 -34.61 11.62
CA GLY A 248 1.96 -36.04 11.45
C GLY A 248 1.89 -36.81 12.78
N ALA A 249 2.79 -37.77 12.95
CA ALA A 249 2.92 -38.55 14.18
C ALA A 249 4.40 -38.77 14.48
N PRO A 250 4.86 -38.55 15.73
CA PRO A 250 6.25 -38.75 16.11
C PRO A 250 6.57 -40.27 16.20
N ALA A 251 7.82 -40.62 15.93
CA ALA A 251 8.36 -41.93 16.16
C ALA A 251 9.87 -41.85 16.34
N HIS A 252 10.46 -42.87 16.96
CA HIS A 252 11.91 -43.03 17.00
C HIS A 252 12.43 -43.34 15.59
N GLN A 253 13.55 -42.76 15.18
CA GLN A 253 14.13 -42.92 13.84
C GLN A 253 14.32 -44.40 13.43
N LEU A 254 14.74 -45.26 14.34
CA LEU A 254 14.90 -46.69 14.06
C LEU A 254 13.58 -47.44 13.83
N GLN A 255 12.45 -46.79 14.11
CA GLN A 255 11.10 -47.32 13.91
C GLN A 255 10.20 -46.29 13.20
N ALA A 256 10.79 -45.58 12.25
CA ALA A 256 10.13 -44.47 11.54
C ALA A 256 8.82 -44.86 10.83
N TRP A 257 8.66 -46.16 10.49
CA TRP A 257 7.42 -46.68 9.91
C TRP A 257 6.19 -46.55 10.82
N ASN A 258 6.38 -46.31 12.11
CA ASN A 258 5.29 -46.01 13.07
C ASN A 258 4.90 -44.54 13.08
N GLY A 259 5.73 -43.68 12.50
CA GLY A 259 5.49 -42.22 12.43
C GLY A 259 4.84 -41.77 11.13
N ARG A 260 4.54 -40.48 11.07
CA ARG A 260 4.13 -39.76 9.85
C ARG A 260 4.88 -38.42 9.83
N ASN A 261 5.79 -38.30 8.88
CA ASN A 261 6.75 -37.19 8.85
C ASN A 261 6.15 -35.92 8.26
N ALA A 262 5.88 -34.93 9.09
CA ALA A 262 5.34 -33.62 8.67
C ALA A 262 6.36 -32.80 7.86
N LEU A 263 7.68 -32.96 8.11
CA LEU A 263 8.71 -32.27 7.32
C LEU A 263 8.77 -32.79 5.88
N GLU A 264 8.62 -34.10 5.66
CA GLU A 264 8.51 -34.64 4.31
C GLU A 264 7.32 -34.02 3.54
N ALA A 265 6.19 -33.80 4.23
CA ALA A 265 5.05 -33.12 3.60
C ALA A 265 5.39 -31.67 3.17
N VAL A 266 6.15 -30.95 3.98
CA VAL A 266 6.63 -29.59 3.59
C VAL A 266 7.58 -29.68 2.40
N ILE A 267 8.52 -30.61 2.38
CA ILE A 267 9.43 -30.82 1.25
C ILE A 267 8.65 -31.15 -0.03
N HIS A 268 7.69 -32.05 0.06
CA HIS A 268 6.81 -32.39 -1.07
C HIS A 268 5.97 -31.19 -1.53
N LEU A 269 5.52 -30.32 -0.62
CA LEU A 269 4.83 -29.07 -1.02
C LEU A 269 5.71 -28.22 -1.94
N PHE A 270 6.98 -27.98 -1.60
CA PHE A 270 7.90 -27.23 -2.45
C PHE A 270 8.12 -27.90 -3.81
N VAL A 271 8.32 -29.21 -3.84
CA VAL A 271 8.47 -29.99 -5.08
C VAL A 271 7.20 -29.93 -5.94
N ASN A 272 6.02 -30.08 -5.34
CA ASN A 272 4.75 -29.99 -6.05
C ASN A 272 4.52 -28.60 -6.66
N ILE A 273 4.87 -27.52 -5.93
CA ILE A 273 4.83 -26.15 -6.45
C ILE A 273 5.76 -26.01 -7.66
N ASP A 274 6.98 -26.53 -7.59
CA ASP A 274 7.92 -26.46 -8.71
C ASP A 274 7.42 -27.22 -9.94
N SER A 275 6.72 -28.32 -9.76
CA SER A 275 6.17 -29.11 -10.88
C SER A 275 5.05 -28.39 -11.64
N VAL A 276 4.37 -27.43 -11.03
CA VAL A 276 3.31 -26.64 -11.68
C VAL A 276 3.77 -25.28 -12.20
N ARG A 277 4.99 -24.83 -11.88
CA ARG A 277 5.50 -23.50 -12.29
C ARG A 277 5.47 -23.27 -13.79
N SER A 278 5.68 -24.29 -14.60
CA SER A 278 5.62 -24.19 -16.06
C SER A 278 4.20 -24.04 -16.60
N ASN A 279 3.19 -24.30 -15.78
CA ASN A 279 1.77 -24.25 -16.17
C ASN A 279 1.04 -23.01 -15.64
N ILE A 280 1.74 -22.11 -14.97
CA ILE A 280 1.23 -20.83 -14.50
C ILE A 280 1.91 -19.68 -15.23
N ARG A 281 1.28 -18.51 -15.23
CA ARG A 281 1.80 -17.32 -15.90
C ARG A 281 3.12 -16.87 -15.27
N PRO A 282 4.10 -16.42 -16.08
CA PRO A 282 5.46 -16.13 -15.60
C PRO A 282 5.54 -14.94 -14.64
N GLU A 283 4.52 -14.08 -14.61
CA GLU A 283 4.43 -12.96 -13.67
C GLU A 283 4.14 -13.41 -12.23
N ALA A 284 3.61 -14.63 -12.04
CA ALA A 284 3.34 -15.16 -10.71
C ALA A 284 4.63 -15.29 -9.89
N ARG A 285 4.56 -14.89 -8.62
CA ARG A 285 5.65 -15.05 -7.66
C ARG A 285 5.14 -15.89 -6.51
N ILE A 286 5.76 -17.06 -6.31
CA ILE A 286 5.47 -17.98 -5.21
C ILE A 286 6.77 -18.17 -4.46
N GLN A 287 6.87 -17.58 -3.27
CA GLN A 287 8.05 -17.63 -2.43
C GLN A 287 7.66 -18.07 -1.03
N GLY A 288 8.43 -18.97 -0.44
CA GLY A 288 8.15 -19.48 0.88
C GLY A 288 9.39 -19.90 1.62
N VAL A 289 9.23 -20.03 2.94
CA VAL A 289 10.24 -20.49 3.86
C VAL A 289 9.66 -21.60 4.75
N ILE A 290 10.52 -22.47 5.26
CA ILE A 290 10.16 -23.44 6.31
C ILE A 290 10.40 -22.76 7.65
N THR A 291 9.33 -22.51 8.41
CA THR A 291 9.41 -21.85 9.73
C THR A 291 9.53 -22.84 10.87
N GLU A 292 9.03 -24.09 10.68
CA GLU A 292 9.15 -25.19 11.63
C GLU A 292 9.46 -26.47 10.85
N GLY A 293 10.51 -27.20 11.20
CA GLY A 293 10.96 -28.41 10.47
C GLY A 293 11.31 -29.61 11.37
N GLY A 294 10.89 -29.61 12.64
CA GLY A 294 11.21 -30.64 13.61
C GLY A 294 12.27 -30.21 14.62
N ALA A 295 12.47 -31.00 15.66
CA ALA A 295 13.32 -30.66 16.82
C ALA A 295 14.69 -31.38 16.79
N ALA A 296 14.76 -32.65 16.37
CA ALA A 296 15.99 -33.43 16.38
C ALA A 296 15.97 -34.56 15.32
N PRO A 297 17.15 -34.93 14.74
CA PRO A 297 17.22 -35.93 13.66
C PRO A 297 16.78 -37.33 14.04
N ASN A 298 16.80 -37.68 15.32
CA ASN A 298 16.44 -39.02 15.83
C ASN A 298 14.93 -39.15 16.15
N VAL A 299 14.14 -38.14 15.88
CA VAL A 299 12.67 -38.12 16.07
C VAL A 299 11.99 -37.74 14.77
N VAL A 300 11.03 -38.55 14.32
CA VAL A 300 10.20 -38.22 13.16
C VAL A 300 9.39 -36.96 13.48
N PRO A 301 9.51 -35.84 12.69
CA PRO A 301 8.76 -34.60 12.93
C PRO A 301 7.27 -34.84 12.84
N ASP A 302 6.55 -34.55 13.89
CA ASP A 302 5.08 -34.63 13.96
C ASP A 302 4.39 -33.31 13.60
N ARG A 303 5.17 -32.22 13.51
CA ARG A 303 4.73 -30.91 13.06
C ARG A 303 5.78 -30.22 12.20
N ALA A 304 5.34 -29.63 11.10
CA ALA A 304 6.15 -28.73 10.27
C ALA A 304 5.29 -27.63 9.66
N VAL A 305 5.87 -26.48 9.44
CA VAL A 305 5.17 -25.29 8.91
C VAL A 305 5.99 -24.66 7.80
N ALA A 306 5.31 -24.38 6.68
CA ALA A 306 5.82 -23.51 5.62
C ALA A 306 4.97 -22.26 5.52
N ASP A 307 5.61 -21.13 5.32
CA ASP A 307 4.99 -19.81 5.18
C ASP A 307 5.28 -19.26 3.80
N PHE A 308 4.25 -18.84 3.04
CA PHE A 308 4.34 -18.43 1.65
C PHE A 308 3.70 -17.05 1.41
N TYR A 309 4.35 -16.27 0.54
CA TYR A 309 3.74 -15.15 -0.16
C TYR A 309 3.51 -15.55 -1.61
N ILE A 310 2.26 -15.43 -2.04
CA ILE A 310 1.81 -15.70 -3.41
C ILE A 310 1.39 -14.39 -4.01
N ARG A 311 1.98 -13.99 -5.16
CA ARG A 311 1.75 -12.68 -5.79
C ARG A 311 1.40 -12.83 -7.27
N TYR A 312 0.52 -11.94 -7.73
CA TYR A 312 0.21 -11.76 -9.16
C TYR A 312 -0.27 -10.33 -9.42
N PRO A 313 -0.10 -9.78 -10.66
CA PRO A 313 -0.54 -8.43 -11.00
C PRO A 313 -2.03 -8.14 -10.77
N ASP A 314 -2.93 -9.11 -11.03
CA ASP A 314 -4.36 -8.97 -10.76
C ASP A 314 -4.86 -10.04 -9.79
N GLU A 315 -5.93 -9.71 -9.06
CA GLU A 315 -6.52 -10.59 -8.06
C GLU A 315 -7.19 -11.83 -8.67
N VAL A 316 -7.76 -11.72 -9.88
CA VAL A 316 -8.53 -12.81 -10.49
C VAL A 316 -7.66 -14.02 -10.77
N TYR A 317 -6.49 -13.80 -11.38
CA TYR A 317 -5.54 -14.89 -11.60
C TYR A 317 -4.78 -15.28 -10.34
N LEU A 318 -4.52 -14.35 -9.42
CA LEU A 318 -3.95 -14.67 -8.11
C LEU A 318 -4.74 -15.75 -7.38
N GLN A 319 -6.08 -15.70 -7.42
CA GLN A 319 -6.94 -16.72 -6.84
C GLN A 319 -6.71 -18.11 -7.44
N GLN A 320 -6.43 -18.18 -8.75
CA GLN A 320 -6.10 -19.45 -9.41
C GLN A 320 -4.72 -19.95 -9.00
N VAL A 321 -3.72 -19.09 -8.94
CA VAL A 321 -2.36 -19.46 -8.48
C VAL A 321 -2.41 -19.96 -7.04
N ARG A 322 -3.14 -19.27 -6.15
CA ARG A 322 -3.34 -19.71 -4.77
C ARG A 322 -3.94 -21.10 -4.69
N LYS A 323 -4.98 -21.35 -5.51
CA LYS A 323 -5.63 -22.66 -5.56
C LYS A 323 -4.63 -23.76 -5.96
N PHE A 324 -3.72 -23.52 -6.91
CA PHE A 324 -2.68 -24.48 -7.28
C PHE A 324 -1.76 -24.79 -6.09
N VAL A 325 -1.36 -23.79 -5.33
CA VAL A 325 -0.50 -23.99 -4.14
C VAL A 325 -1.23 -24.74 -3.04
N ASP A 326 -2.52 -24.42 -2.80
CA ASP A 326 -3.36 -25.13 -1.84
C ASP A 326 -3.54 -26.60 -2.23
N ASP A 327 -3.75 -26.91 -3.51
CA ASP A 327 -3.89 -28.27 -4.00
C ASP A 327 -2.54 -29.04 -3.92
N ALA A 328 -1.42 -28.36 -4.18
CA ALA A 328 -0.08 -28.92 -3.97
C ALA A 328 0.15 -29.32 -2.51
N ALA A 329 -0.33 -28.52 -1.55
CA ALA A 329 -0.25 -28.83 -0.12
C ALA A 329 -1.13 -30.02 0.27
N ARG A 330 -2.35 -30.09 -0.26
CA ARG A 330 -3.24 -31.26 -0.05
C ARG A 330 -2.65 -32.54 -0.61
N ALA A 331 -2.06 -32.47 -1.82
CA ALA A 331 -1.35 -33.60 -2.43
C ALA A 331 -0.15 -34.08 -1.61
N ALA A 332 0.64 -33.14 -1.07
CA ALA A 332 1.76 -33.44 -0.18
C ALA A 332 1.29 -34.15 1.11
N ALA A 333 0.22 -33.68 1.72
CA ALA A 333 -0.35 -34.28 2.91
C ALA A 333 -0.87 -35.69 2.63
N LEU A 334 -1.53 -35.91 1.49
CA LEU A 334 -2.02 -37.24 1.06
C LEU A 334 -0.85 -38.20 0.86
N ALA A 335 0.18 -37.80 0.14
CA ALA A 335 1.34 -38.65 -0.16
C ALA A 335 2.11 -39.10 1.11
N THR A 336 2.20 -38.24 2.11
CA THR A 336 2.91 -38.50 3.37
C THR A 336 2.02 -39.01 4.50
N GLN A 337 0.73 -39.20 4.23
CA GLN A 337 -0.28 -39.61 5.23
C GLN A 337 -0.35 -38.66 6.44
N THR A 338 -0.06 -37.40 6.23
CA THR A 338 -0.19 -36.31 7.22
C THR A 338 -1.51 -35.55 7.02
N LYS A 339 -1.77 -34.58 7.89
CA LYS A 339 -2.88 -33.61 7.74
C LYS A 339 -2.30 -32.24 7.47
N VAL A 340 -2.97 -31.45 6.63
CA VAL A 340 -2.63 -30.05 6.40
C VAL A 340 -3.76 -29.12 6.86
N LYS A 341 -3.43 -28.10 7.65
CA LYS A 341 -4.24 -26.91 7.89
C LYS A 341 -3.68 -25.80 7.00
N ILE A 342 -4.52 -25.22 6.17
CA ILE A 342 -4.19 -24.06 5.33
C ILE A 342 -4.73 -22.82 6.05
N GLU A 343 -3.88 -21.86 6.31
CA GLU A 343 -4.22 -20.64 7.05
C GLU A 343 -3.87 -19.41 6.20
N HIS A 344 -4.89 -18.80 5.62
CA HIS A 344 -4.78 -17.51 4.92
C HIS A 344 -4.78 -16.41 5.99
N TYR A 345 -3.68 -15.66 6.12
CA TYR A 345 -3.52 -14.75 7.23
C TYR A 345 -3.38 -13.28 6.83
N GLY A 346 -3.31 -12.98 5.54
CA GLY A 346 -3.25 -11.60 5.11
C GLY A 346 -3.29 -11.44 3.60
N THR A 347 -3.75 -10.27 3.17
CA THR A 347 -3.87 -9.92 1.75
C THR A 347 -3.45 -8.48 1.51
N ALA A 348 -2.94 -8.19 0.30
CA ALA A 348 -2.90 -6.85 -0.26
C ALA A 348 -3.52 -6.91 -1.66
N ARG A 349 -4.28 -5.87 -2.03
CA ARG A 349 -5.07 -5.81 -3.26
C ARG A 349 -4.89 -4.48 -3.99
N ASP A 350 -5.41 -4.41 -5.20
CA ASP A 350 -5.50 -3.17 -5.94
C ASP A 350 -6.39 -2.17 -5.22
N GLY A 351 -5.92 -0.95 -5.08
CA GLY A 351 -6.70 0.19 -4.62
C GLY A 351 -7.02 1.14 -5.78
N ILE A 352 -7.87 2.10 -5.54
CA ILE A 352 -8.31 3.10 -6.51
C ILE A 352 -7.61 4.44 -6.24
N SER A 353 -7.08 5.05 -7.30
CA SER A 353 -6.61 6.43 -7.31
C SER A 353 -7.44 7.27 -8.27
N VAL A 354 -7.66 8.53 -7.91
CA VAL A 354 -8.48 9.49 -8.67
C VAL A 354 -7.68 10.73 -9.06
N SER A 355 -7.82 11.18 -10.30
CA SER A 355 -7.09 12.34 -10.82
C SER A 355 -7.49 13.63 -10.11
N THR A 356 -8.76 13.75 -9.71
CA THR A 356 -9.27 14.92 -8.98
C THR A 356 -8.56 15.16 -7.65
N LEU A 357 -8.12 14.11 -6.94
CA LEU A 357 -7.28 14.27 -5.75
C LEU A 357 -5.80 14.38 -6.11
N ALA A 358 -5.32 13.52 -7.01
CA ALA A 358 -3.89 13.43 -7.34
C ALA A 358 -3.34 14.72 -7.96
N GLU A 359 -4.06 15.33 -8.92
CA GLU A 359 -3.63 16.58 -9.56
C GLU A 359 -3.67 17.77 -8.60
N VAL A 360 -4.73 17.87 -7.78
CA VAL A 360 -4.86 18.95 -6.79
C VAL A 360 -3.79 18.83 -5.71
N GLY A 361 -3.58 17.63 -5.15
CA GLY A 361 -2.53 17.38 -4.15
C GLY A 361 -1.13 17.66 -4.69
N PHE A 362 -0.83 17.22 -5.92
CA PHE A 362 0.44 17.47 -6.58
C PHE A 362 0.67 18.96 -6.86
N ALA A 363 -0.38 19.71 -7.24
CA ALA A 363 -0.30 21.14 -7.41
C ALA A 363 0.01 21.84 -6.07
N TYR A 364 -0.57 21.38 -4.95
CA TYR A 364 -0.22 21.90 -3.62
C TYR A 364 1.19 21.56 -3.18
N MET A 365 1.65 20.32 -3.38
CA MET A 365 3.05 19.98 -3.08
C MET A 365 4.02 20.92 -3.81
N LYS A 366 3.78 21.19 -5.11
CA LYS A 366 4.59 22.17 -5.88
C LYS A 366 4.47 23.58 -5.32
N MET A 367 3.27 24.02 -4.95
CA MET A 367 3.02 25.36 -4.40
C MET A 367 3.80 25.58 -3.09
N TYR A 368 3.89 24.57 -2.24
CA TYR A 368 4.58 24.66 -0.96
C TYR A 368 6.05 24.24 -1.01
N GLY A 369 6.63 24.17 -2.21
CA GLY A 369 8.08 24.08 -2.39
C GLY A 369 8.63 22.67 -2.53
N ALA A 370 7.83 21.70 -2.94
CA ALA A 370 8.30 20.35 -3.23
C ALA A 370 9.49 20.35 -4.21
N THR A 371 10.46 19.50 -3.94
CA THR A 371 11.67 19.33 -4.74
C THR A 371 11.66 18.00 -5.50
N ARG A 372 12.58 17.78 -6.43
CA ARG A 372 12.67 16.57 -7.28
C ARG A 372 11.34 16.16 -7.91
N ILE A 373 10.72 17.09 -8.62
CA ILE A 373 9.41 16.91 -9.26
C ILE A 373 9.50 15.88 -10.39
N VAL A 374 8.67 14.82 -10.32
CA VAL A 374 8.39 13.92 -11.42
C VAL A 374 7.13 14.41 -12.13
N ALA A 375 7.28 14.97 -13.32
CA ALA A 375 6.19 15.62 -14.06
C ALA A 375 5.10 14.64 -14.47
N GLU A 376 5.50 13.48 -14.98
CA GLU A 376 4.57 12.44 -15.42
C GLU A 376 3.97 11.70 -14.23
N PRO A 377 2.67 11.34 -14.29
CA PRO A 377 2.08 10.51 -13.25
C PRO A 377 2.73 9.11 -13.26
N GLY A 378 2.85 8.54 -12.07
CA GLY A 378 3.24 7.15 -11.88
C GLY A 378 2.16 6.18 -12.36
N ARG A 379 2.30 4.90 -12.00
CA ARG A 379 1.24 3.93 -12.26
C ARG A 379 0.02 4.21 -11.35
N PRO A 380 -1.19 3.75 -11.73
CA PRO A 380 -2.30 3.74 -10.80
C PRO A 380 -1.98 2.90 -9.57
N GLN A 381 -2.32 3.44 -8.40
CA GLN A 381 -2.19 2.71 -7.12
C GLN A 381 -3.08 3.35 -6.07
N GLY A 382 -3.62 2.55 -5.16
CA GLY A 382 -4.31 3.05 -3.98
C GLY A 382 -3.43 3.95 -3.12
N PHE A 383 -4.04 4.78 -2.29
CA PHE A 383 -3.29 5.67 -1.40
C PHE A 383 -2.66 4.95 -0.21
N GLU A 384 -2.95 3.68 -0.03
CA GLU A 384 -2.36 2.78 0.97
C GLU A 384 -2.05 1.40 0.35
N GLU A 385 -1.19 0.61 0.97
CA GLU A 385 -0.57 -0.58 0.38
C GLU A 385 -1.52 -1.76 0.25
N THR A 386 -2.55 -1.84 1.12
CA THR A 386 -3.43 -3.01 1.17
C THR A 386 -4.54 -3.01 0.15
N GLY A 387 -4.87 -1.83 -0.40
CA GLY A 387 -6.04 -1.66 -1.26
C GLY A 387 -7.39 -1.76 -0.55
N SER A 388 -7.43 -2.21 0.70
CA SER A 388 -8.68 -2.43 1.44
C SER A 388 -9.46 -1.13 1.63
N VAL A 389 -8.79 -0.08 2.08
CA VAL A 389 -9.41 1.24 2.31
C VAL A 389 -9.58 1.97 0.99
N SER A 390 -8.55 2.01 0.16
CA SER A 390 -8.54 2.78 -1.09
C SER A 390 -9.43 2.22 -2.21
N SER A 391 -9.87 0.95 -2.11
CA SER A 391 -10.93 0.41 -2.99
C SER A 391 -12.35 0.77 -2.54
N ALA A 392 -12.52 1.27 -1.33
CA ALA A 392 -13.82 1.58 -0.73
C ALA A 392 -14.05 3.08 -0.52
N ILE A 393 -13.00 3.84 -0.24
CA ILE A 393 -13.04 5.26 0.11
C ILE A 393 -12.03 6.01 -0.76
N PRO A 394 -12.40 7.12 -1.42
CA PRO A 394 -11.45 7.92 -2.17
C PRO A 394 -10.39 8.55 -1.25
N GLY A 395 -9.15 8.59 -1.72
CA GLY A 395 -8.07 9.15 -0.92
C GLY A 395 -6.83 9.50 -1.73
N LEU A 396 -5.84 10.08 -1.05
CA LEU A 396 -4.56 10.44 -1.62
C LEU A 396 -3.43 10.19 -0.62
N GLY A 397 -2.38 9.50 -1.09
CA GLY A 397 -1.07 9.47 -0.46
C GLY A 397 -0.23 10.61 -1.00
N PHE A 398 0.24 11.49 -0.11
CA PHE A 398 1.22 12.51 -0.43
C PHE A 398 2.62 11.92 -0.35
N SER A 399 3.50 12.33 -1.24
CA SER A 399 4.88 11.84 -1.29
C SER A 399 5.80 12.93 -1.83
N ALA A 400 6.00 13.98 -1.04
CA ALA A 400 7.02 14.97 -1.32
C ALA A 400 8.42 14.36 -1.11
N HIS A 401 9.40 14.83 -1.89
CA HIS A 401 10.78 14.40 -1.73
C HIS A 401 11.28 14.64 -0.31
N SER A 402 11.57 13.58 0.41
CA SER A 402 11.99 13.56 1.81
C SER A 402 13.28 12.76 2.08
N SER A 403 13.84 12.11 1.04
CA SER A 403 15.10 11.39 1.16
C SER A 403 15.89 11.37 -0.15
N ASN A 404 17.22 11.37 -0.01
CA ASN A 404 18.15 11.12 -1.12
C ASN A 404 18.56 9.65 -1.22
N ALA A 405 18.23 8.85 -0.22
CA ALA A 405 18.55 7.44 -0.12
C ALA A 405 17.42 6.55 -0.67
N ALA A 406 17.73 5.28 -0.86
CA ALA A 406 16.73 4.27 -1.20
C ALA A 406 15.89 3.90 0.04
N ASN A 407 14.66 3.46 -0.19
CA ASN A 407 13.80 2.93 0.88
C ASN A 407 14.47 1.73 1.56
N HIS A 408 14.14 1.52 2.81
CA HIS A 408 14.62 0.43 3.65
C HIS A 408 16.15 0.48 3.92
N THR A 409 16.71 1.70 4.00
CA THR A 409 18.12 1.92 4.34
C THR A 409 18.29 2.77 5.60
N TYR A 410 19.42 2.62 6.28
CA TYR A 410 19.78 3.47 7.44
C TYR A 410 20.05 4.93 7.02
N GLU A 411 20.44 5.14 5.77
CA GLU A 411 20.63 6.46 5.19
C GLU A 411 19.29 7.19 5.06
N MET A 412 18.19 6.47 4.73
CA MET A 412 16.86 7.06 4.68
C MET A 412 16.36 7.45 6.09
N GLU A 413 16.64 6.66 7.11
CA GLU A 413 16.41 7.05 8.51
C GLU A 413 17.20 8.30 8.89
N ALA A 414 18.46 8.40 8.46
CA ALA A 414 19.28 9.59 8.72
C ALA A 414 18.73 10.84 8.03
N ASP A 415 18.21 10.70 6.80
CA ASP A 415 17.55 11.80 6.08
C ASP A 415 16.30 12.29 6.81
N ALA A 416 15.56 11.42 7.52
CA ALA A 416 14.40 11.82 8.33
C ALA A 416 14.74 12.83 9.43
N LEU A 417 15.96 12.78 9.95
CA LEU A 417 16.49 13.69 10.98
C LEU A 417 17.17 14.94 10.41
N GLY A 418 17.22 15.06 9.08
CA GLY A 418 17.94 16.11 8.36
C GLY A 418 17.04 17.10 7.64
N GLU A 419 17.67 18.11 7.02
CA GLU A 419 16.94 19.16 6.28
C GLU A 419 16.07 18.61 5.16
N VAL A 420 16.51 17.57 4.49
CA VAL A 420 15.78 16.99 3.34
C VAL A 420 14.48 16.33 3.79
N GLY A 421 14.53 15.55 4.88
CA GLY A 421 13.33 14.95 5.46
C GLY A 421 12.38 16.00 6.01
N HIS A 422 12.86 16.89 6.89
CA HIS A 422 12.06 17.96 7.47
C HIS A 422 11.39 18.83 6.41
N HIS A 423 12.08 19.15 5.31
CA HIS A 423 11.50 19.90 4.20
C HIS A 423 10.35 19.14 3.53
N GLY A 424 10.56 17.86 3.19
CA GLY A 424 9.51 17.02 2.60
C GLY A 424 8.28 16.88 3.51
N PHE A 425 8.50 16.66 4.81
CA PHE A 425 7.43 16.56 5.81
C PHE A 425 6.62 17.85 5.93
N LEU A 426 7.28 19.00 5.89
CA LEU A 426 6.62 20.30 5.88
C LEU A 426 5.78 20.51 4.63
N VAL A 427 6.29 20.13 3.46
CA VAL A 427 5.54 20.20 2.19
C VAL A 427 4.29 19.33 2.24
N ASP A 428 4.42 18.08 2.70
CA ASP A 428 3.29 17.17 2.81
C ASP A 428 2.24 17.68 3.81
N ALA A 429 2.65 18.17 4.99
CA ALA A 429 1.74 18.72 5.98
C ALA A 429 0.93 19.90 5.42
N GLN A 430 1.59 20.83 4.70
CA GLN A 430 0.95 21.99 4.09
C GLN A 430 0.02 21.56 2.94
N ALA A 431 0.46 20.66 2.06
CA ALA A 431 -0.31 20.19 0.92
C ALA A 431 -1.55 19.38 1.34
N MET A 432 -1.39 18.48 2.33
CA MET A 432 -2.51 17.74 2.94
C MET A 432 -3.54 18.69 3.55
N THR A 433 -3.08 19.69 4.30
CA THR A 433 -3.96 20.70 4.92
C THR A 433 -4.74 21.47 3.87
N ALA A 434 -4.08 21.92 2.79
CA ALA A 434 -4.72 22.65 1.71
C ALA A 434 -5.78 21.80 0.98
N LEU A 435 -5.45 20.55 0.67
CA LEU A 435 -6.40 19.61 0.05
C LEU A 435 -7.63 19.38 0.96
N LEU A 436 -7.39 19.07 2.23
CA LEU A 436 -8.47 18.82 3.19
C LEU A 436 -9.34 20.06 3.40
N PHE A 437 -8.75 21.26 3.39
CA PHE A 437 -9.50 22.52 3.41
C PHE A 437 -10.45 22.62 2.22
N ASP A 438 -9.97 22.34 1.00
CA ASP A 438 -10.81 22.40 -0.19
C ASP A 438 -11.90 21.33 -0.18
N VAL A 439 -11.57 20.11 0.26
CA VAL A 439 -12.58 19.05 0.45
C VAL A 439 -13.63 19.48 1.48
N ALA A 440 -13.25 20.15 2.56
CA ALA A 440 -14.19 20.65 3.57
C ALA A 440 -15.11 21.74 3.03
N THR A 441 -14.57 22.67 2.22
CA THR A 441 -15.24 23.93 1.88
C THR A 441 -15.91 23.96 0.49
N HIS A 442 -15.58 23.03 -0.41
CA HIS A 442 -16.10 23.00 -1.79
C HIS A 442 -16.97 21.76 -2.07
N PRO A 443 -18.30 21.84 -1.95
CA PRO A 443 -19.19 20.69 -2.22
C PRO A 443 -19.11 20.17 -3.65
N ASP A 444 -18.87 21.03 -4.64
CA ASP A 444 -18.68 20.67 -6.04
C ASP A 444 -17.41 19.82 -6.25
N TYR A 445 -16.35 20.12 -5.51
CA TYR A 445 -15.12 19.35 -5.52
C TYR A 445 -15.34 17.94 -4.94
N ARG A 446 -16.02 17.84 -3.80
CA ARG A 446 -16.41 16.52 -3.25
C ARG A 446 -17.25 15.70 -4.23
N ALA A 447 -18.19 16.34 -4.91
CA ALA A 447 -19.03 15.69 -5.91
C ALA A 447 -18.21 15.18 -7.12
N ALA A 448 -17.17 15.93 -7.52
CA ALA A 448 -16.25 15.52 -8.59
C ALA A 448 -15.41 14.29 -8.16
N ILE A 449 -14.83 14.32 -6.97
CA ILE A 449 -14.08 13.18 -6.38
C ILE A 449 -14.96 11.93 -6.34
N LYS A 450 -16.14 12.04 -5.76
CA LYS A 450 -17.05 10.92 -5.64
C LYS A 450 -17.47 10.34 -6.99
N ARG A 451 -17.80 11.17 -7.95
CA ARG A 451 -18.19 10.74 -9.30
C ARG A 451 -17.06 9.98 -10.00
N GLU A 452 -15.84 10.50 -9.94
CA GLU A 452 -14.67 9.82 -10.51
C GLU A 452 -14.43 8.47 -9.83
N PHE A 453 -14.40 8.45 -8.50
CA PHE A 453 -14.18 7.24 -7.71
C PHE A 453 -15.23 6.15 -8.01
N ASP A 454 -16.51 6.50 -7.97
CA ASP A 454 -17.60 5.56 -8.23
C ASP A 454 -17.54 5.00 -9.67
N THR A 455 -17.14 5.85 -10.64
CA THR A 455 -16.96 5.42 -12.03
C THR A 455 -15.80 4.44 -12.17
N ILE A 456 -14.62 4.77 -11.61
CA ILE A 456 -13.45 3.87 -11.65
C ILE A 456 -13.76 2.56 -10.94
N LYS A 457 -14.45 2.60 -9.80
CA LYS A 457 -14.87 1.40 -9.07
C LYS A 457 -15.77 0.49 -9.91
N THR A 458 -16.70 1.07 -10.66
CA THR A 458 -17.56 0.33 -11.59
C THR A 458 -16.73 -0.30 -12.71
N LEU A 459 -15.84 0.47 -13.32
CA LEU A 459 -14.95 0.00 -14.39
C LEU A 459 -14.01 -1.11 -13.90
N PHE A 460 -13.52 -1.02 -12.67
CA PHE A 460 -12.70 -2.07 -12.06
C PHE A 460 -13.49 -3.38 -11.93
N GLY A 461 -14.73 -3.32 -11.46
CA GLY A 461 -15.60 -4.51 -11.42
C GLY A 461 -15.84 -5.13 -12.81
N GLU A 462 -16.12 -4.30 -13.82
CA GLU A 462 -16.27 -4.77 -15.21
C GLU A 462 -15.00 -5.46 -15.74
N TYR A 463 -13.83 -4.89 -15.43
CA TYR A 463 -12.55 -5.46 -15.80
C TYR A 463 -12.28 -6.81 -15.13
N GLN A 464 -12.54 -6.92 -13.83
CA GLN A 464 -12.43 -8.20 -13.12
C GLN A 464 -13.33 -9.28 -13.73
N GLU A 465 -14.57 -8.96 -14.09
CA GLU A 465 -15.49 -9.90 -14.75
C GLU A 465 -14.99 -10.29 -16.16
N ALA A 466 -14.37 -9.38 -16.89
CA ALA A 466 -13.75 -9.69 -18.18
C ALA A 466 -12.54 -10.63 -18.00
N LEU A 467 -11.70 -10.41 -16.97
CA LEU A 467 -10.57 -11.28 -16.65
C LEU A 467 -11.01 -12.69 -16.22
N LYS A 468 -12.10 -12.84 -15.45
CA LYS A 468 -12.66 -14.15 -15.10
C LYS A 468 -13.01 -14.98 -16.33
N ARG A 469 -13.52 -14.32 -17.39
CA ARG A 469 -13.79 -15.00 -18.68
C ARG A 469 -12.50 -15.32 -19.45
N ALA A 470 -11.49 -14.46 -19.37
CA ALA A 470 -10.21 -14.62 -20.05
C ALA A 470 -9.37 -15.75 -19.47
N TYR A 471 -9.40 -15.90 -18.14
CA TYR A 471 -8.59 -16.88 -17.40
C TYR A 471 -9.26 -18.25 -17.26
N THR A 472 -10.07 -18.65 -18.22
CA THR A 472 -10.72 -19.97 -18.19
C THR A 472 -9.67 -21.07 -18.26
N VAL A 473 -9.60 -21.91 -17.24
CA VAL A 473 -8.72 -23.08 -17.22
C VAL A 473 -9.37 -24.22 -17.98
N PRO A 474 -8.66 -24.89 -18.93
CA PRO A 474 -9.16 -26.10 -19.56
C PRO A 474 -9.49 -27.17 -18.49
N ARG A 475 -10.70 -27.72 -18.55
CA ARG A 475 -11.06 -28.84 -17.68
C ARG A 475 -10.40 -30.10 -18.21
N VAL A 476 -9.70 -30.83 -17.34
CA VAL A 476 -9.34 -32.22 -17.62
C VAL A 476 -10.62 -33.02 -17.54
N SER A 477 -10.99 -33.68 -18.62
CA SER A 477 -12.10 -34.61 -18.59
C SER A 477 -11.76 -35.75 -17.65
N GLU A 478 -12.66 -36.10 -16.75
CA GLU A 478 -12.49 -37.33 -15.96
C GLU A 478 -12.42 -38.52 -16.94
N PRO A 479 -11.53 -39.49 -16.66
CA PRO A 479 -11.37 -40.65 -17.53
C PRO A 479 -12.64 -41.54 -17.61
#